data_27c571fd12b674c923b347021d903c2f
#
_entry.id   27c571fd12b674c923b347021d903c2f
#
_cell.length_a   1.000
_cell.length_b   1.000
_cell.length_c   1.000
_cell.angle_alpha   90.00
_cell.angle_beta   90.00
_cell.angle_gamma   90.00
#
_symmetry.space_group_name_H-M   'P 1'
#
loop_
_entity.id
_entity.type
_entity.pdbx_description
1 polymer ?
#
loop_
_entity_poly.entity_id
_entity_poly.type
_entity_poly.pdbx_seq_one_letter_code
_entity_poly.pdbx_strand_id
1 'polypeptide(L)'
;MLFDLVQQVLTADAFSQADIALEPSEKALESVQTQVRSYVDKCAAQNTLYPSGCPFEYSFGGRVDGAVKWSVIEYPQPKVTAESDKMWKLSPAEGKIKISFEQLDLYTGTHKEITKEIPFTLKGVAEVDAKSVRVSF
;
A
#
# COMPACT_ATOMS: atom_id res chain seq x y z
N MET A 1 3.16 1.25 23.44
CA MET A 1 3.97 1.49 22.27
C MET A 1 4.25 0.23 21.53
N LEU A 2 4.55 0.38 20.27
CA LEU A 2 4.76 -0.78 19.43
C LEU A 2 5.86 -1.69 19.93
N PHE A 3 6.98 -1.11 20.26
CA PHE A 3 8.11 -1.88 20.77
C PHE A 3 7.77 -2.53 22.11
N ASP A 4 7.08 -1.82 22.95
CA ASP A 4 6.74 -2.34 24.28
C ASP A 4 5.83 -3.55 24.18
N LEU A 5 4.95 -3.58 23.19
CA LEU A 5 4.07 -4.72 23.02
C LEU A 5 4.84 -5.98 22.60
N VAL A 6 5.82 -5.81 21.73
CA VAL A 6 6.65 -6.91 21.32
C VAL A 6 7.48 -7.40 22.53
N GLN A 7 8.00 -6.47 23.28
CA GLN A 7 8.81 -6.82 24.44
C GLN A 7 7.99 -7.46 25.55
N GLN A 8 6.75 -7.04 25.72
CA GLN A 8 5.89 -7.67 26.71
C GLN A 8 5.64 -9.13 26.38
N VAL A 9 5.47 -9.45 25.13
CA VAL A 9 5.32 -10.84 24.73
C VAL A 9 6.54 -11.64 25.12
N LEU A 10 7.73 -11.07 24.91
CA LEU A 10 8.96 -11.73 25.27
C LEU A 10 9.09 -11.94 26.77
N THR A 11 8.70 -10.91 27.56
CA THR A 11 8.85 -11.04 28.98
C THR A 11 7.78 -11.87 29.62
N ALA A 12 6.58 -11.82 29.09
CA ALA A 12 5.51 -12.56 29.70
C ALA A 12 5.72 -14.05 29.64
N ASP A 13 6.52 -14.49 28.68
CA ASP A 13 6.60 -15.84 28.53
C ASP A 13 7.82 -16.34 28.41
N ALA A 14 8.55 -15.69 28.88
CA ALA A 14 9.80 -15.96 28.96
C ALA A 14 10.17 -17.11 28.39
N PHE A 15 9.57 -17.62 27.82
CA PHE A 15 10.06 -18.65 27.52
C PHE A 15 9.47 -19.27 26.61
N SER A 16 8.63 -19.12 26.66
CA SER A 16 8.11 -20.09 26.09
C SER A 16 7.98 -19.95 24.88
N GLN A 17 8.13 -19.05 24.54
CA GLN A 17 7.68 -19.07 23.50
C GLN A 17 8.22 -18.08 22.73
N ALA A 18 9.31 -18.23 22.27
CA ALA A 18 9.99 -17.44 21.31
C ALA A 18 9.19 -17.22 20.06
N ASP A 19 8.43 -18.18 19.64
CA ASP A 19 7.60 -18.00 18.46
C ASP A 19 6.45 -17.03 18.69
N ILE A 20 5.97 -16.91 19.91
CA ILE A 20 4.95 -15.92 20.22
C ILE A 20 5.50 -14.52 20.03
N ALA A 21 6.75 -14.35 20.38
CA ALA A 21 7.40 -13.06 20.25
C ALA A 21 7.50 -12.59 18.82
N LEU A 22 7.34 -13.46 17.86
CA LEU A 22 7.42 -13.10 16.46
C LEU A 22 6.10 -12.64 15.88
N GLU A 23 5.02 -12.71 16.66
CA GLU A 23 3.74 -12.23 16.15
C GLU A 23 3.65 -10.71 16.29
N PRO A 24 3.25 -10.00 15.23
CA PRO A 24 3.10 -8.57 15.32
C PRO A 24 1.99 -8.16 16.28
N SER A 25 2.21 -7.10 17.03
CA SER A 25 1.19 -6.57 17.90
C SER A 25 0.13 -5.84 17.07
N GLU A 26 -1.02 -5.61 17.69
CA GLU A 26 -2.08 -4.89 17.05
C GLU A 26 -1.65 -3.47 16.63
N LYS A 27 -0.88 -2.80 17.48
CA LYS A 27 -0.37 -1.47 17.13
C LYS A 27 0.62 -1.53 15.98
N ALA A 28 1.41 -2.58 15.90
CA ALA A 28 2.31 -2.78 14.78
C ALA A 28 1.54 -2.95 13.49
N LEU A 29 0.48 -3.73 13.52
CA LEU A 29 -0.37 -3.93 12.34
C LEU A 29 -1.04 -2.64 11.91
N GLU A 30 -1.49 -1.83 12.87
CA GLU A 30 -2.06 -0.52 12.56
C GLU A 30 -1.04 0.39 11.89
N SER A 31 0.20 0.36 12.37
CA SER A 31 1.27 1.16 11.79
C SER A 31 1.55 0.75 10.35
N VAL A 32 1.59 -0.55 10.10
CA VAL A 32 1.77 -1.08 8.75
C VAL A 32 0.64 -0.61 7.84
N GLN A 33 -0.61 -0.74 8.30
CA GLN A 33 -1.75 -0.36 7.48
C GLN A 33 -1.79 1.15 7.21
N THR A 34 -1.41 1.96 8.19
CA THR A 34 -1.32 3.41 8.01
C THR A 34 -0.28 3.76 6.95
N GLN A 35 0.86 3.09 6.95
CA GLN A 35 1.90 3.34 5.96
C GLN A 35 1.48 2.86 4.58
N VAL A 36 0.76 1.75 4.48
CA VAL A 36 0.20 1.26 3.22
C VAL A 36 -0.75 2.29 2.64
N ARG A 37 -1.67 2.80 3.45
CA ARG A 37 -2.61 3.82 2.99
C ARG A 37 -1.91 5.09 2.54
N SER A 38 -0.93 5.54 3.31
CA SER A 38 -0.18 6.75 2.98
C SER A 38 0.54 6.58 1.64
N TYR A 39 1.13 5.43 1.39
CA TYR A 39 1.81 5.14 0.15
C TYR A 39 0.84 5.16 -1.03
N VAL A 40 -0.29 4.49 -0.91
CA VAL A 40 -1.30 4.45 -1.97
C VAL A 40 -1.88 5.84 -2.21
N ASP A 41 -2.14 6.60 -1.15
CA ASP A 41 -2.68 7.96 -1.28
C ASP A 41 -1.69 8.89 -1.98
N LYS A 42 -0.41 8.78 -1.67
CA LYS A 42 0.61 9.58 -2.37
C LYS A 42 0.69 9.22 -3.84
N CYS A 43 0.53 7.94 -4.16
CA CYS A 43 0.48 7.51 -5.54
C CYS A 43 -0.77 8.06 -6.24
N ALA A 44 -1.91 8.00 -5.58
CA ALA A 44 -3.16 8.51 -6.15
C ALA A 44 -3.17 10.02 -6.32
N ALA A 45 -2.29 10.73 -5.62
CA ALA A 45 -2.18 12.18 -5.77
C ALA A 45 -1.41 12.60 -7.02
N GLN A 46 -0.76 11.67 -7.70
CA GLN A 46 -0.04 11.98 -8.93
C GLN A 46 -1.03 12.00 -10.09
N ASN A 47 -1.06 13.10 -10.81
CA ASN A 47 -2.04 13.31 -11.88
C ASN A 47 -1.51 12.81 -13.23
N THR A 48 -1.10 11.56 -13.29
CA THR A 48 -0.51 10.97 -14.48
C THR A 48 -0.98 9.53 -14.64
N LEU A 49 -0.92 9.04 -15.87
CA LEU A 49 -1.27 7.64 -16.17
C LEU A 49 -0.28 6.64 -15.58
N TYR A 50 0.96 7.07 -15.35
CA TYR A 50 2.03 6.21 -14.85
C TYR A 50 2.66 6.84 -13.61
N PRO A 51 1.98 6.75 -12.45
CA PRO A 51 2.52 7.33 -11.23
C PRO A 51 3.85 6.68 -10.86
N SER A 52 4.85 7.51 -10.62
CA SER A 52 6.20 7.03 -10.33
C SER A 52 6.27 6.29 -9.00
N GLY A 53 6.90 5.12 -9.01
CA GLY A 53 7.08 4.34 -7.79
C GLY A 53 5.82 3.72 -7.23
N CYS A 54 4.81 3.52 -8.06
CA CYS A 54 3.49 3.10 -7.61
C CYS A 54 3.11 1.73 -8.17
N PRO A 55 2.22 1.01 -7.48
CA PRO A 55 1.86 -0.34 -7.90
C PRO A 55 0.77 -0.38 -8.96
N PHE A 56 0.33 0.76 -9.46
CA PHE A 56 -0.69 0.80 -10.49
C PHE A 56 -0.33 1.80 -11.58
N GLU A 57 -0.85 1.54 -12.76
CA GLU A 57 -0.68 2.40 -13.92
C GLU A 57 -1.78 2.08 -14.92
N TYR A 58 -2.00 2.94 -15.88
CA TYR A 58 -2.98 2.70 -16.91
C TYR A 58 -2.40 3.03 -18.28
N SER A 59 -2.36 2.02 -19.16
CA SER A 59 -1.91 2.22 -20.54
C SER A 59 -3.05 2.72 -21.38
N PHE A 60 -2.87 3.86 -22.02
CA PHE A 60 -3.89 4.45 -22.86
C PHE A 60 -3.24 4.96 -24.14
N GLY A 61 -3.74 4.51 -25.28
CA GLY A 61 -3.16 4.86 -26.56
C GLY A 61 -3.74 6.12 -27.20
N GLY A 62 -4.75 6.73 -26.61
CA GLY A 62 -5.35 7.94 -27.13
C GLY A 62 -4.75 9.19 -26.54
N ARG A 63 -5.39 10.32 -26.78
CA ARG A 63 -4.95 11.59 -26.23
C ARG A 63 -5.74 11.96 -25.00
N VAL A 64 -5.01 12.19 -23.91
CA VAL A 64 -5.60 12.66 -22.66
C VAL A 64 -5.66 14.17 -22.69
N ASP A 65 -6.81 14.73 -22.31
CA ASP A 65 -6.98 16.16 -22.20
C ASP A 65 -7.26 16.50 -20.73
N GLY A 66 -6.44 17.36 -20.17
CA GLY A 66 -6.59 17.74 -18.77
C GLY A 66 -5.91 16.77 -17.82
N ALA A 67 -6.29 16.84 -16.56
CA ALA A 67 -5.67 16.08 -15.49
C ALA A 67 -6.24 14.67 -15.39
N VAL A 68 -5.37 13.74 -15.06
CA VAL A 68 -5.75 12.37 -14.71
C VAL A 68 -6.05 12.35 -13.21
N LYS A 69 -7.15 11.73 -12.84
CA LYS A 69 -7.55 11.61 -11.43
C LYS A 69 -7.58 10.16 -11.00
N TRP A 70 -6.94 9.87 -9.88
CA TRP A 70 -6.97 8.55 -9.27
C TRP A 70 -7.78 8.60 -7.99
N SER A 71 -8.63 7.60 -7.76
CA SER A 71 -9.42 7.50 -6.53
C SER A 71 -9.34 6.08 -6.00
N VAL A 72 -8.98 5.94 -4.75
CA VAL A 72 -8.85 4.60 -4.15
C VAL A 72 -10.23 4.05 -3.86
N ILE A 73 -10.51 2.84 -4.34
CA ILE A 73 -11.76 2.15 -4.05
C ILE A 73 -11.55 1.20 -2.88
N GLU A 74 -10.46 0.46 -2.90
CA GLU A 74 -10.16 -0.49 -1.85
C GLU A 74 -8.66 -0.46 -1.57
N TYR A 75 -8.30 -0.23 -0.31
CA TYR A 75 -6.90 -0.26 0.09
C TYR A 75 -6.45 -1.70 0.29
N PRO A 76 -5.24 -2.05 -0.16
CA PRO A 76 -4.72 -3.38 0.13
C PRO A 76 -4.50 -3.56 1.63
N GLN A 77 -4.72 -4.77 2.10
CA GLN A 77 -4.56 -5.11 3.51
C GLN A 77 -3.62 -6.31 3.61
N PRO A 78 -2.31 -6.10 3.50
CA PRO A 78 -1.37 -7.20 3.51
C PRO A 78 -1.32 -7.88 4.87
N LYS A 79 -1.16 -9.19 4.86
CA LYS A 79 -0.90 -9.94 6.07
C LYS A 79 0.57 -9.81 6.41
N VAL A 80 0.87 -9.67 7.69
CA VAL A 80 2.23 -9.49 8.15
C VAL A 80 2.70 -10.78 8.78
N THR A 81 3.84 -11.27 8.32
CA THR A 81 4.48 -12.47 8.85
C THR A 81 5.87 -12.09 9.32
N ALA A 82 6.16 -12.38 10.58
CA ALA A 82 7.47 -12.10 11.12
C ALA A 82 8.47 -13.15 10.62
N GLU A 83 9.54 -12.71 9.97
CA GLU A 83 10.60 -13.60 9.54
C GLU A 83 11.76 -13.60 10.51
N SER A 84 11.93 -12.49 11.22
CA SER A 84 12.92 -12.36 12.27
C SER A 84 12.46 -11.29 13.23
N ASP A 85 13.25 -11.02 14.25
CA ASP A 85 12.91 -9.96 15.20
C ASP A 85 13.09 -8.56 14.61
N LYS A 86 13.65 -8.44 13.41
CA LYS A 86 13.90 -7.15 12.77
C LYS A 86 13.22 -6.99 11.42
N MET A 87 12.80 -8.06 10.80
CA MET A 87 12.20 -8.02 9.48
C MET A 87 10.89 -8.78 9.46
N TRP A 88 9.88 -8.13 8.95
CA TRP A 88 8.58 -8.75 8.73
C TRP A 88 8.26 -8.71 7.26
N LYS A 89 7.62 -9.75 6.78
CA LYS A 89 7.21 -9.85 5.39
C LYS A 89 5.74 -9.51 5.28
N LEU A 90 5.42 -8.67 4.29
CA LEU A 90 4.04 -8.40 3.95
C LEU A 90 3.67 -9.32 2.79
N SER A 91 2.60 -10.08 2.96
CA SER A 91 2.11 -10.91 1.85
C SER A 91 1.55 -10.01 0.76
N PRO A 92 1.62 -10.42 -0.51
CA PRO A 92 1.00 -9.65 -1.57
C PRO A 92 -0.48 -9.43 -1.26
N ALA A 93 -0.92 -8.19 -1.40
CA ALA A 93 -2.31 -7.84 -1.10
C ALA A 93 -2.90 -7.07 -2.26
N GLU A 94 -4.15 -7.33 -2.56
CA GLU A 94 -4.81 -6.67 -3.66
C GLU A 94 -5.61 -5.48 -3.19
N GLY A 95 -5.53 -4.42 -3.96
CA GLY A 95 -6.37 -3.24 -3.81
C GLY A 95 -7.05 -2.92 -5.11
N LYS A 96 -7.87 -1.90 -5.11
CA LYS A 96 -8.57 -1.46 -6.30
C LYS A 96 -8.56 0.05 -6.36
N ILE A 97 -8.27 0.58 -7.54
CA ILE A 97 -8.21 2.02 -7.74
C ILE A 97 -9.01 2.38 -8.98
N LYS A 98 -9.55 3.56 -9.00
CA LYS A 98 -10.29 4.07 -10.14
C LYS A 98 -9.51 5.20 -10.79
N ILE A 99 -9.39 5.16 -12.12
CA ILE A 99 -8.81 6.26 -12.88
C ILE A 99 -9.93 6.95 -13.65
N SER A 100 -9.84 8.27 -13.73
CA SER A 100 -10.78 9.07 -14.49
C SER A 100 -10.03 10.20 -15.21
N PHE A 101 -10.30 10.35 -16.50
CA PHE A 101 -9.72 11.42 -17.29
C PHE A 101 -10.57 11.63 -18.54
N GLU A 102 -10.32 12.73 -19.25
CA GLU A 102 -11.00 12.98 -20.50
C GLU A 102 -10.12 12.62 -21.70
N GLN A 103 -10.71 11.93 -22.65
CA GLN A 103 -10.08 11.63 -23.93
C GLN A 103 -10.49 12.68 -24.94
N LEU A 104 -9.55 13.21 -25.68
CA LEU A 104 -9.82 14.13 -26.78
C LEU A 104 -9.77 13.38 -28.09
N ASP A 105 -10.86 13.45 -28.87
CA ASP A 105 -10.88 12.91 -30.21
C ASP A 105 -10.31 13.96 -31.14
N LEU A 106 -9.19 13.65 -31.75
CA LEU A 106 -8.48 14.60 -32.61
C LEU A 106 -9.19 14.87 -33.93
N TYR A 107 -10.10 13.99 -34.33
CA TYR A 107 -10.81 14.19 -35.61
C TYR A 107 -12.04 15.06 -35.45
N THR A 108 -12.75 14.92 -34.34
CA THR A 108 -13.99 15.64 -34.14
C THR A 108 -13.86 16.77 -33.13
N GLY A 109 -12.79 16.78 -32.35
CA GLY A 109 -12.62 17.75 -31.24
C GLY A 109 -13.51 17.49 -30.05
N THR A 110 -14.18 16.34 -30.01
CA THR A 110 -15.06 16.01 -28.89
C THR A 110 -14.29 15.39 -27.74
N HIS A 111 -14.83 15.55 -26.52
CA HIS A 111 -14.26 14.97 -25.33
C HIS A 111 -15.14 13.83 -24.86
N LYS A 112 -14.50 12.80 -24.35
CA LYS A 112 -15.20 11.66 -23.76
C LYS A 112 -14.55 11.33 -22.43
N GLU A 113 -15.37 11.19 -21.40
CA GLU A 113 -14.85 10.78 -20.10
C GLU A 113 -14.55 9.29 -20.07
N ILE A 114 -13.36 8.97 -19.63
CA ILE A 114 -12.93 7.58 -19.44
C ILE A 114 -12.81 7.33 -17.94
N THR A 115 -13.46 6.28 -17.48
CA THR A 115 -13.39 5.86 -16.08
C THR A 115 -13.19 4.36 -16.05
N LYS A 116 -12.16 3.91 -15.35
CA LYS A 116 -11.84 2.48 -15.24
C LYS A 116 -11.48 2.14 -13.82
N GLU A 117 -11.90 0.95 -13.38
CA GLU A 117 -11.45 0.38 -12.12
C GLU A 117 -10.33 -0.59 -12.42
N ILE A 118 -9.25 -0.47 -11.69
CA ILE A 118 -8.05 -1.24 -11.93
C ILE A 118 -7.66 -1.96 -10.64
N PRO A 119 -7.56 -3.30 -10.68
CA PRO A 119 -7.00 -4.02 -9.54
C PRO A 119 -5.48 -3.86 -9.56
N PHE A 120 -4.88 -3.82 -8.39
CA PHE A 120 -3.43 -3.79 -8.28
C PHE A 120 -2.98 -4.63 -7.10
N THR A 121 -1.73 -5.05 -7.13
CA THR A 121 -1.14 -5.86 -6.06
C THR A 121 -0.02 -5.06 -5.41
N LEU A 122 -0.06 -5.00 -4.09
CA LEU A 122 0.96 -4.33 -3.31
C LEU A 122 1.86 -5.37 -2.66
N LYS A 123 3.16 -5.18 -2.75
CA LYS A 123 4.16 -6.02 -2.12
C LYS A 123 5.07 -5.14 -1.27
N GLY A 124 5.58 -5.69 -0.19
CA GLY A 124 6.48 -4.91 0.65
C GLY A 124 7.08 -5.73 1.78
N VAL A 125 7.99 -5.09 2.48
CA VAL A 125 8.60 -5.64 3.68
C VAL A 125 8.59 -4.55 4.75
N ALA A 126 8.62 -4.96 6.00
CA ALA A 126 8.67 -4.03 7.12
C ALA A 126 9.95 -4.27 7.92
N GLU A 127 10.64 -3.19 8.22
CA GLU A 127 11.77 -3.23 9.13
C GLU A 127 11.28 -2.81 10.50
N VAL A 128 11.62 -3.59 11.51
CA VAL A 128 11.18 -3.36 12.88
C VAL A 128 12.39 -3.02 13.72
N ASP A 129 12.34 -1.90 14.41
CA ASP A 129 13.38 -1.57 15.38
C ASP A 129 12.74 -1.37 16.76
N ALA A 130 13.53 -0.86 17.69
CA ALA A 130 13.09 -0.75 19.06
C ALA A 130 11.86 0.13 19.27
N LYS A 131 11.58 1.03 18.36
CA LYS A 131 10.53 2.02 18.54
C LYS A 131 9.57 2.17 17.39
N SER A 132 9.86 1.60 16.26
CA SER A 132 9.05 1.84 15.07
C SER A 132 9.05 0.68 14.10
N VAL A 133 8.08 0.73 13.22
CA VAL A 133 7.99 -0.17 12.07
C VAL A 133 8.04 0.70 10.83
N ARG A 134 8.88 0.35 9.89
CA ARG A 134 8.99 1.09 8.63
C ARG A 134 8.74 0.14 7.47
N VAL A 135 7.76 0.47 6.65
CA VAL A 135 7.39 -0.35 5.52
C VAL A 135 8.06 0.18 4.26
N SER A 136 8.62 -0.72 3.49
CA SER A 136 9.22 -0.41 2.19
C SER A 136 8.48 -1.19 1.11
N PHE A 137 8.22 -0.51 0.01
CA PHE A 137 7.42 -1.07 -1.08
C PHE A 137 8.22 -1.26 -2.35
#